data_bf6307e2a248a39b2a6f61f3327d9812
#
_entry.id   bf6307e2a248a39b2a6f61f3327d9812
#
_cell.length_a   1.000
_cell.length_b   1.000
_cell.length_c   1.000
_cell.angle_alpha   90.00
_cell.angle_beta   90.00
_cell.angle_gamma   90.00
#
_symmetry.space_group_name_H-M   'P 1'
#
loop_
_entity.id
_entity.type
_entity.pdbx_description
1 polymer ?
#
loop_
_entity_poly.entity_id
_entity_poly.type
_entity_poly.pdbx_seq_one_letter_code
_entity_poly.pdbx_strand_id
1 'polypeptide(L)'
;NRFVAATDSGGLAMGNYGGWALPLCRWALQYTLSDNFFRGAFCGSYLNHMWLICACTPVDRDAPANLRAQLDERGWLKTKATSPASVLSGPPDFLDGDVTPDGFSVNTTQPPWQPSRVPPAKDGDPRGTNPAQHTLPPQTQTTIGDTLSAKGITWAWYSGAWDAAVADGMQPPDAPRRAIATSANGAPYFVTHHQPFNYFRRFAPGTPDRAEHLKDYRDLVAGIDSGNLPHVVFYKPQGTLNEHPGYADVWSGDLHLDELLKRIQASPVWASSVVIVTYDENGGFWDHVAPPKADRWGPGTRIPAIIISPFAKRGYVDHTLYDTTSIIK
;
A
#
# COMPACT_ATOMS: atom_id res chain seq x y z
N ASN A 1 13.61 4.15 23.33
CA ASN A 1 12.60 4.11 22.31
C ASN A 1 11.44 5.00 22.75
N ARG A 2 10.92 5.86 21.87
CA ARG A 2 9.82 6.81 22.13
C ARG A 2 8.55 6.48 21.35
N PHE A 3 8.48 5.30 20.77
CA PHE A 3 7.37 4.91 19.89
C PHE A 3 6.01 5.01 20.59
N VAL A 4 5.90 4.42 21.79
CA VAL A 4 4.66 4.48 22.59
C VAL A 4 4.22 5.92 22.90
N ALA A 5 5.18 6.83 23.09
CA ALA A 5 4.88 8.23 23.37
C ALA A 5 4.39 9.01 22.15
N ALA A 6 4.64 8.50 20.94
CA ALA A 6 4.23 9.13 19.69
C ALA A 6 2.98 8.48 19.08
N THR A 7 2.42 7.42 19.69
CA THR A 7 1.21 6.74 19.24
C THR A 7 0.03 7.01 20.18
N ASP A 8 -1.16 7.05 19.62
CA ASP A 8 -2.43 7.16 20.35
C ASP A 8 -2.92 5.83 20.95
N SER A 9 -2.39 4.70 20.47
CA SER A 9 -2.71 3.34 20.98
C SER A 9 -1.94 2.94 22.25
N GLY A 10 -1.04 3.79 22.73
CA GLY A 10 -0.31 3.60 23.99
C GLY A 10 0.47 2.27 24.01
N GLY A 11 0.43 1.56 25.15
CA GLY A 11 1.15 0.30 25.34
C GLY A 11 0.73 -0.84 24.42
N LEU A 12 -0.46 -0.79 23.83
CA LEU A 12 -0.94 -1.82 22.90
C LEU A 12 -0.06 -1.94 21.66
N ALA A 13 0.52 -0.82 21.20
CA ALA A 13 1.45 -0.80 20.05
C ALA A 13 2.72 -1.64 20.27
N MET A 14 3.07 -1.96 21.52
CA MET A 14 4.27 -2.71 21.90
C MET A 14 3.97 -4.18 22.22
N GLY A 15 2.70 -4.61 22.12
CA GLY A 15 2.29 -5.96 22.46
C GLY A 15 2.80 -7.02 21.48
N ASN A 16 3.04 -8.23 21.99
CA ASN A 16 3.22 -9.42 21.17
C ASN A 16 1.89 -10.17 21.13
N TYR A 17 1.31 -10.27 19.95
CA TYR A 17 0.03 -10.94 19.72
C TYR A 17 0.25 -12.30 19.07
N GLY A 18 -0.39 -13.34 19.63
CA GLY A 18 -0.29 -14.69 19.10
C GLY A 18 -1.07 -14.86 17.79
N GLY A 19 -0.38 -15.24 16.72
CA GLY A 19 -0.98 -15.49 15.41
C GLY A 19 -1.39 -16.96 15.14
N TRP A 20 -1.29 -17.85 16.12
CA TRP A 20 -1.44 -19.31 15.92
C TRP A 20 -2.80 -19.75 15.38
N ALA A 21 -3.85 -18.97 15.64
CA ALA A 21 -5.20 -19.23 15.12
C ALA A 21 -5.37 -18.76 13.67
N LEU A 22 -4.52 -17.85 13.20
CA LEU A 22 -4.63 -17.23 11.90
C LEU A 22 -4.27 -18.20 10.77
N PRO A 23 -5.04 -18.24 9.68
CA PRO A 23 -4.76 -19.08 8.52
C PRO A 23 -3.37 -18.87 7.91
N LEU A 24 -2.90 -17.63 7.78
CA LEU A 24 -1.58 -17.33 7.22
C LEU A 24 -0.43 -17.90 8.06
N CYS A 25 -0.60 -18.05 9.36
CA CYS A 25 0.39 -18.73 10.21
C CYS A 25 0.60 -20.18 9.76
N ARG A 26 -0.47 -20.89 9.35
CA ARG A 26 -0.35 -22.26 8.82
C ARG A 26 0.40 -22.30 7.50
N TRP A 27 0.20 -21.31 6.62
CA TRP A 27 0.95 -21.18 5.37
C TRP A 27 2.44 -20.93 5.64
N ALA A 28 2.75 -20.06 6.59
CA ALA A 28 4.14 -19.80 7.01
C ALA A 28 4.83 -21.08 7.55
N LEU A 29 4.11 -21.89 8.34
CA LEU A 29 4.63 -23.17 8.86
C LEU A 29 4.80 -24.24 7.78
N GLN A 30 4.00 -24.19 6.73
CA GLN A 30 4.06 -25.18 5.64
C GLN A 30 5.08 -24.84 4.56
N TYR A 31 5.36 -23.57 4.34
CA TYR A 31 6.24 -23.09 3.26
C TYR A 31 7.47 -22.36 3.80
N THR A 32 7.92 -21.32 3.12
CA THR A 32 9.07 -20.54 3.57
C THR A 32 8.60 -19.23 4.21
N LEU A 33 8.99 -19.00 5.44
CA LEU A 33 8.85 -17.71 6.13
C LEU A 33 10.18 -16.95 6.03
N SER A 34 10.16 -15.75 5.46
CA SER A 34 11.28 -14.81 5.59
C SER A 34 11.05 -13.96 6.83
N ASP A 35 11.89 -14.12 7.85
CA ASP A 35 11.77 -13.45 9.15
C ASP A 35 12.67 -12.21 9.27
N ASN A 36 13.43 -11.92 8.23
CA ASN A 36 14.33 -10.75 8.14
C ASN A 36 13.99 -9.88 6.93
N PHE A 37 12.68 -9.68 6.70
CA PHE A 37 12.13 -8.88 5.62
C PHE A 37 11.65 -7.52 6.14
N PHE A 38 12.01 -6.44 5.47
CA PHE A 38 11.71 -5.07 5.90
C PHE A 38 10.87 -4.34 4.86
N ARG A 39 10.03 -3.40 5.28
CA ARG A 39 9.36 -2.49 4.34
C ARG A 39 10.37 -1.53 3.70
N GLY A 40 10.13 -1.12 2.46
CA GLY A 40 11.08 -0.33 1.67
C GLY A 40 11.37 1.06 2.26
N ALA A 41 10.36 1.70 2.85
CA ALA A 41 10.50 3.02 3.45
C ALA A 41 9.93 3.09 4.87
N PHE A 42 10.52 3.93 5.72
CA PHE A 42 10.04 4.18 7.08
C PHE A 42 8.87 5.19 7.07
N CYS A 43 7.76 4.79 6.48
CA CYS A 43 6.54 5.59 6.33
C CYS A 43 5.32 4.67 6.21
N GLY A 44 4.11 5.22 6.07
CA GLY A 44 2.86 4.45 5.91
C GLY A 44 2.68 3.79 4.54
N SER A 45 1.48 3.23 4.33
CA SER A 45 1.11 2.45 3.15
C SER A 45 1.33 3.18 1.83
N TYR A 46 1.00 4.48 1.76
CA TYR A 46 1.16 5.26 0.54
C TYR A 46 2.59 5.17 -0.01
N LEU A 47 3.59 5.48 0.81
CA LEU A 47 4.98 5.48 0.36
C LEU A 47 5.49 4.06 0.07
N ASN A 48 5.11 3.07 0.88
CA ASN A 48 5.55 1.70 0.66
C ASN A 48 4.95 1.05 -0.60
N HIS A 49 3.74 1.46 -1.03
CA HIS A 49 3.23 1.08 -2.35
C HIS A 49 4.06 1.68 -3.49
N MET A 50 4.50 2.94 -3.36
CA MET A 50 5.40 3.56 -4.35
C MET A 50 6.75 2.83 -4.38
N TRP A 51 7.30 2.52 -3.23
CA TRP A 51 8.57 1.77 -3.16
C TRP A 51 8.45 0.36 -3.73
N LEU A 52 7.30 -0.31 -3.60
CA LEU A 52 7.06 -1.60 -4.23
C LEU A 52 7.07 -1.51 -5.77
N ILE A 53 6.65 -0.40 -6.36
CA ILE A 53 6.55 -0.31 -7.83
C ILE A 53 7.69 0.44 -8.51
N CYS A 54 8.40 1.34 -7.82
CA CYS A 54 9.48 2.12 -8.43
C CYS A 54 10.75 2.23 -7.57
N ALA A 55 10.79 1.65 -6.37
CA ALA A 55 11.89 1.87 -5.41
C ALA A 55 12.25 3.37 -5.28
N CYS A 56 11.24 4.23 -5.31
CA CYS A 56 11.40 5.67 -5.35
C CYS A 56 10.35 6.40 -4.51
N THR A 57 10.67 7.62 -4.09
CA THR A 57 9.74 8.52 -3.42
C THR A 57 9.14 9.49 -4.44
N PRO A 58 7.81 9.64 -4.50
CA PRO A 58 7.15 10.56 -5.43
C PRO A 58 7.61 12.00 -5.26
N VAL A 59 7.61 12.74 -6.36
CA VAL A 59 8.08 14.12 -6.43
C VAL A 59 6.89 15.09 -6.51
N ASP A 60 6.90 16.09 -5.63
CA ASP A 60 5.93 17.18 -5.58
C ASP A 60 6.64 18.50 -5.20
N ARG A 61 7.42 19.03 -6.14
CA ARG A 61 8.25 20.22 -5.91
C ARG A 61 7.43 21.50 -5.79
N ASP A 62 6.23 21.50 -6.35
CA ASP A 62 5.33 22.66 -6.37
C ASP A 62 4.24 22.58 -5.28
N ALA A 63 4.39 21.63 -4.35
CA ALA A 63 3.46 21.49 -3.24
C ALA A 63 3.30 22.79 -2.46
N PRO A 64 2.05 23.17 -2.09
CA PRO A 64 1.79 24.35 -1.26
C PRO A 64 2.56 24.30 0.07
N ALA A 65 2.94 25.47 0.57
CA ALA A 65 3.74 25.59 1.79
C ALA A 65 3.09 24.93 3.02
N ASN A 66 1.77 24.96 3.10
CA ASN A 66 1.01 24.33 4.20
C ASN A 66 1.01 22.81 4.17
N LEU A 67 1.42 22.18 3.07
CA LEU A 67 1.59 20.72 2.94
C LEU A 67 3.04 20.27 3.21
N ARG A 68 3.96 21.22 3.41
CA ARG A 68 5.37 20.89 3.63
C ARG A 68 5.67 20.70 5.10
N ALA A 69 6.41 19.62 5.40
CA ALA A 69 6.95 19.40 6.73
C ALA A 69 7.89 20.55 7.15
N GLN A 70 7.86 20.90 8.42
CA GLN A 70 8.77 21.88 8.99
C GLN A 70 9.78 21.21 9.90
N LEU A 71 11.07 21.43 9.61
CA LEU A 71 12.17 20.86 10.37
C LEU A 71 12.85 21.97 11.22
N ASP A 72 13.37 21.56 12.37
CA ASP A 72 14.28 22.38 13.16
C ASP A 72 15.73 22.36 12.61
N GLU A 73 16.63 23.05 13.25
CA GLU A 73 18.06 23.14 12.86
C GLU A 73 18.79 21.77 12.91
N ARG A 74 18.22 20.78 13.59
CA ARG A 74 18.75 19.41 13.69
C ARG A 74 18.15 18.45 12.67
N GLY A 75 17.19 18.95 11.85
CA GLY A 75 16.46 18.14 10.88
C GLY A 75 15.32 17.31 11.53
N TRP A 76 14.87 17.65 12.74
CA TRP A 76 13.73 17.02 13.39
C TRP A 76 12.44 17.79 13.06
N LEU A 77 11.31 17.07 13.02
CA LEU A 77 10.01 17.70 12.87
C LEU A 77 9.75 18.69 14.02
N LYS A 78 9.33 19.89 13.67
CA LYS A 78 8.88 20.88 14.66
C LYS A 78 7.54 20.44 15.24
N THR A 79 7.39 20.62 16.54
CA THR A 79 6.09 20.45 17.22
C THR A 79 5.21 21.67 17.00
N LYS A 80 3.89 21.46 16.89
CA LYS A 80 2.91 22.55 16.87
C LYS A 80 2.83 23.23 18.24
N ALA A 81 2.40 24.48 18.26
CA ALA A 81 2.19 25.21 19.52
C ALA A 81 1.09 24.58 20.42
N THR A 82 0.19 23.81 19.80
CA THR A 82 -0.88 23.05 20.46
C THR A 82 -0.41 21.70 21.01
N SER A 83 0.83 21.29 20.73
CA SER A 83 1.38 20.03 21.19
C SER A 83 1.40 19.96 22.72
N PRO A 84 0.98 18.83 23.34
CA PRO A 84 1.05 18.67 24.78
C PRO A 84 2.48 18.89 25.32
N ALA A 85 2.60 19.56 26.46
CA ALA A 85 3.88 19.82 27.09
C ALA A 85 4.55 18.54 27.61
N SER A 86 3.78 17.46 27.80
CA SER A 86 4.24 16.15 28.26
C SER A 86 3.50 15.04 27.55
N VAL A 87 4.20 13.95 27.23
CA VAL A 87 3.62 12.70 26.69
C VAL A 87 2.57 12.07 27.61
N LEU A 88 2.55 12.43 28.90
CA LEU A 88 1.51 12.00 29.84
C LEU A 88 0.18 12.70 29.61
N SER A 89 0.19 13.83 28.87
CA SER A 89 -1.00 14.60 28.52
C SER A 89 -1.49 14.34 27.09
N GLY A 90 -0.79 13.47 26.35
CA GLY A 90 -1.11 13.08 24.98
C GLY A 90 0.14 13.00 24.10
N PRO A 91 0.02 12.40 22.91
CA PRO A 91 1.10 12.33 21.93
C PRO A 91 1.50 13.73 21.44
N PRO A 92 2.78 13.95 21.08
CA PRO A 92 3.20 15.20 20.48
C PRO A 92 2.54 15.39 19.10
N ASP A 93 2.12 16.63 18.82
CA ASP A 93 1.58 17.03 17.53
C ASP A 93 2.66 17.78 16.72
N PHE A 94 2.92 17.31 15.49
CA PHE A 94 4.03 17.79 14.67
C PHE A 94 3.55 18.60 13.46
N LEU A 95 4.44 19.45 12.94
CA LEU A 95 4.31 20.08 11.63
C LEU A 95 4.90 19.13 10.56
N ASP A 96 4.31 17.94 10.46
CA ASP A 96 4.83 16.83 9.66
C ASP A 96 4.57 16.98 8.16
N GLY A 97 3.43 17.55 7.76
CA GLY A 97 3.09 17.76 6.36
C GLY A 97 3.03 16.47 5.52
N ASP A 98 2.54 16.60 4.29
CA ASP A 98 2.49 15.49 3.33
C ASP A 98 3.76 15.41 2.46
N VAL A 99 4.50 16.51 2.40
CA VAL A 99 5.66 16.70 1.52
C VAL A 99 6.86 17.17 2.33
N THR A 100 8.03 16.62 2.03
CA THR A 100 9.29 17.08 2.63
C THR A 100 9.63 18.52 2.22
N PRO A 101 10.48 19.25 2.96
CA PRO A 101 10.89 20.60 2.58
C PRO A 101 11.48 20.70 1.17
N ASP A 102 12.13 19.65 0.69
CA ASP A 102 12.75 19.56 -0.63
C ASP A 102 11.85 18.92 -1.71
N GLY A 103 10.54 18.74 -1.44
CA GLY A 103 9.54 18.42 -2.45
C GLY A 103 9.38 16.94 -2.78
N PHE A 104 9.45 16.07 -1.78
CA PHE A 104 9.08 14.66 -1.92
C PHE A 104 7.81 14.36 -1.13
N SER A 105 6.83 13.73 -1.77
CA SER A 105 5.60 13.30 -1.11
C SER A 105 5.84 12.03 -0.31
N VAL A 106 5.63 12.12 1.01
CA VAL A 106 5.91 11.04 1.97
C VAL A 106 4.67 10.53 2.69
N ASN A 107 3.65 11.37 2.85
CA ASN A 107 2.36 11.00 3.41
C ASN A 107 1.30 10.90 2.31
N THR A 108 0.12 10.36 2.67
CA THR A 108 -0.95 10.05 1.72
C THR A 108 -1.45 11.29 0.97
N THR A 109 -0.94 11.51 -0.22
CA THR A 109 -1.44 12.50 -1.18
C THR A 109 -2.37 11.80 -2.16
N GLN A 110 -3.43 12.50 -2.61
CA GLN A 110 -4.41 11.91 -3.51
C GLN A 110 -3.89 11.82 -4.96
N PRO A 111 -4.32 10.79 -5.73
CA PRO A 111 -3.94 10.69 -7.13
C PRO A 111 -4.59 11.80 -7.98
N PRO A 112 -3.99 12.15 -9.13
CA PRO A 112 -4.50 13.20 -10.00
C PRO A 112 -5.72 12.79 -10.82
N TRP A 113 -6.08 11.51 -10.81
CA TRP A 113 -7.21 10.94 -11.55
C TRP A 113 -8.11 10.10 -10.65
N GLN A 114 -9.36 9.93 -11.11
CA GLN A 114 -10.28 9.04 -10.43
C GLN A 114 -9.84 7.55 -10.57
N PRO A 115 -10.05 6.74 -9.52
CA PRO A 115 -10.66 7.05 -8.23
C PRO A 115 -9.75 7.86 -7.31
N SER A 116 -10.30 8.93 -6.72
CA SER A 116 -9.63 9.84 -5.80
C SER A 116 -10.62 10.35 -4.75
N ARG A 117 -10.13 10.73 -3.56
CA ARG A 117 -10.95 11.46 -2.59
C ARG A 117 -11.21 12.92 -3.00
N VAL A 118 -10.41 13.43 -3.94
CA VAL A 118 -10.67 14.73 -4.56
C VAL A 118 -11.66 14.51 -5.71
N PRO A 119 -12.90 15.03 -5.61
CA PRO A 119 -13.89 14.84 -6.66
C PRO A 119 -13.49 15.56 -7.95
N PRO A 120 -14.11 15.24 -9.09
CA PRO A 120 -13.92 16.02 -10.31
C PRO A 120 -14.44 17.47 -10.12
N ALA A 121 -13.95 18.39 -10.94
CA ALA A 121 -14.58 19.71 -11.05
C ALA A 121 -15.99 19.60 -11.63
N LYS A 122 -16.91 20.49 -11.23
CA LYS A 122 -18.32 20.44 -11.64
C LYS A 122 -18.53 20.39 -13.15
N ASP A 123 -17.73 21.16 -13.89
CA ASP A 123 -17.80 21.24 -15.36
C ASP A 123 -16.52 20.68 -16.03
N GLY A 124 -15.76 19.84 -15.30
CA GLY A 124 -14.51 19.24 -15.78
C GLY A 124 -14.66 17.83 -16.31
N ASP A 125 -13.53 17.24 -16.73
CA ASP A 125 -13.48 15.80 -17.07
C ASP A 125 -13.76 14.98 -15.80
N PRO A 126 -14.83 14.15 -15.79
CA PRO A 126 -15.18 13.32 -14.63
C PRO A 126 -14.09 12.30 -14.26
N ARG A 127 -13.14 12.02 -15.16
CA ARG A 127 -12.02 11.10 -14.93
C ARG A 127 -10.85 11.77 -14.17
N GLY A 128 -10.82 13.11 -14.14
CA GLY A 128 -9.82 13.90 -13.42
C GLY A 128 -10.27 14.27 -12.01
N THR A 129 -9.41 14.98 -11.31
CA THR A 129 -9.71 15.62 -10.02
C THR A 129 -9.94 17.12 -10.20
N ASN A 130 -10.56 17.77 -9.21
CA ASN A 130 -10.73 19.22 -9.23
C ASN A 130 -9.35 19.91 -9.12
N PRO A 131 -8.91 20.69 -10.14
CA PRO A 131 -7.59 21.33 -10.15
C PRO A 131 -7.43 22.43 -9.09
N ALA A 132 -8.52 22.88 -8.46
CA ALA A 132 -8.46 23.81 -7.35
C ALA A 132 -8.05 23.15 -6.02
N GLN A 133 -8.03 21.82 -5.98
CA GLN A 133 -7.58 21.03 -4.82
C GLN A 133 -6.25 20.35 -5.14
N HIS A 134 -5.35 20.34 -4.17
CA HIS A 134 -4.04 19.75 -4.35
C HIS A 134 -4.13 18.22 -4.46
N THR A 135 -3.48 17.66 -5.47
CA THR A 135 -3.23 16.23 -5.67
C THR A 135 -1.78 16.03 -6.08
N LEU A 136 -1.26 14.83 -5.93
CA LEU A 136 0.08 14.55 -6.43
C LEU A 136 0.14 14.80 -7.95
N PRO A 137 1.10 15.57 -8.46
CA PRO A 137 1.27 15.70 -9.91
C PRO A 137 1.57 14.33 -10.54
N PRO A 138 1.14 14.09 -11.80
CA PRO A 138 1.39 12.82 -12.48
C PRO A 138 2.87 12.45 -12.48
N GLN A 139 3.20 11.32 -11.87
CA GLN A 139 4.58 10.85 -11.74
C GLN A 139 5.10 10.26 -13.06
N THR A 140 6.43 10.30 -13.24
CA THR A 140 7.10 9.88 -14.48
C THR A 140 8.33 9.00 -14.26
N GLN A 141 8.63 8.66 -13.01
CA GLN A 141 9.72 7.75 -12.69
C GLN A 141 9.44 6.36 -13.30
N THR A 142 10.50 5.66 -13.67
CA THR A 142 10.39 4.29 -14.16
C THR A 142 9.83 3.37 -13.08
N THR A 143 8.85 2.57 -13.45
CA THR A 143 8.22 1.57 -12.57
C THR A 143 8.62 0.16 -12.99
N ILE A 144 8.37 -0.82 -12.13
CA ILE A 144 8.48 -2.24 -12.51
C ILE A 144 7.58 -2.57 -13.70
N GLY A 145 6.41 -1.91 -13.84
CA GLY A 145 5.54 -2.06 -15.00
C GLY A 145 6.20 -1.64 -16.32
N ASP A 146 7.03 -0.59 -16.30
CA ASP A 146 7.79 -0.16 -17.48
C ASP A 146 8.85 -1.19 -17.86
N THR A 147 9.58 -1.73 -16.88
CA THR A 147 10.65 -2.70 -17.14
C THR A 147 10.11 -4.06 -17.57
N LEU A 148 8.98 -4.51 -17.01
CA LEU A 148 8.29 -5.73 -17.44
C LEU A 148 7.78 -5.60 -18.88
N SER A 149 7.08 -4.50 -19.20
CA SER A 149 6.58 -4.24 -20.56
C SER A 149 7.70 -4.15 -21.58
N ALA A 150 8.82 -3.49 -21.24
CA ALA A 150 9.99 -3.41 -22.13
C ALA A 150 10.62 -4.78 -22.44
N LYS A 151 10.44 -5.76 -21.54
CA LYS A 151 10.88 -7.15 -21.74
C LYS A 151 9.81 -8.06 -22.34
N GLY A 152 8.64 -7.53 -22.69
CA GLY A 152 7.52 -8.32 -23.21
C GLY A 152 6.89 -9.25 -22.17
N ILE A 153 7.11 -9.00 -20.88
CA ILE A 153 6.54 -9.79 -19.79
C ILE A 153 5.17 -9.19 -19.44
N THR A 154 4.12 -10.01 -19.52
CA THR A 154 2.76 -9.59 -19.19
C THR A 154 2.61 -9.41 -17.68
N TRP A 155 1.88 -8.38 -17.28
CA TRP A 155 1.68 -8.08 -15.87
C TRP A 155 0.38 -7.31 -15.62
N ALA A 156 -0.13 -7.35 -14.40
CA ALA A 156 -1.24 -6.51 -13.97
C ALA A 156 -1.20 -6.26 -12.46
N TRP A 157 -1.78 -5.13 -12.06
CA TRP A 157 -2.09 -4.80 -10.67
C TRP A 157 -3.59 -4.92 -10.47
N TYR A 158 -3.99 -5.81 -9.57
CA TYR A 158 -5.37 -6.04 -9.18
C TYR A 158 -5.66 -5.36 -7.84
N SER A 159 -6.72 -4.56 -7.78
CA SER A 159 -7.17 -3.95 -6.53
C SER A 159 -8.59 -4.41 -6.20
N GLY A 160 -8.83 -4.71 -4.94
CA GLY A 160 -10.20 -4.93 -4.48
C GLY A 160 -11.04 -3.67 -4.64
N ALA A 161 -12.25 -3.82 -5.20
CA ALA A 161 -13.21 -2.74 -5.45
C ALA A 161 -12.76 -1.67 -6.47
N TRP A 162 -11.84 -1.98 -7.38
CA TRP A 162 -11.35 -1.02 -8.39
C TRP A 162 -12.44 -0.49 -9.29
N ASP A 163 -13.24 -1.37 -9.94
CA ASP A 163 -14.28 -0.98 -10.88
C ASP A 163 -15.37 -0.14 -10.20
N ALA A 164 -15.77 -0.55 -8.98
CA ALA A 164 -16.73 0.20 -8.19
C ALA A 164 -16.19 1.60 -7.84
N ALA A 165 -14.91 1.71 -7.50
CA ALA A 165 -14.27 2.98 -7.17
C ALA A 165 -14.12 3.89 -8.39
N VAL A 166 -13.78 3.35 -9.57
CA VAL A 166 -13.73 4.11 -10.83
C VAL A 166 -15.11 4.69 -11.16
N ALA A 167 -16.16 3.88 -11.08
CA ALA A 167 -17.54 4.35 -11.29
C ALA A 167 -17.97 5.40 -10.26
N ASP A 168 -17.64 5.17 -8.97
CA ASP A 168 -17.93 6.07 -7.87
C ASP A 168 -17.21 7.42 -8.01
N GLY A 169 -15.94 7.39 -8.40
CA GLY A 169 -15.11 8.59 -8.56
C GLY A 169 -15.57 9.53 -9.68
N MET A 170 -16.14 8.97 -10.75
CA MET A 170 -16.63 9.74 -11.91
C MET A 170 -18.02 10.35 -11.70
N GLN A 171 -18.68 10.12 -10.56
CA GLN A 171 -19.94 10.77 -10.27
C GLN A 171 -19.79 12.29 -10.07
N PRO A 172 -20.85 13.08 -10.16
CA PRO A 172 -20.84 14.51 -9.84
C PRO A 172 -20.15 14.80 -8.49
N PRO A 173 -19.52 15.96 -8.32
CA PRO A 173 -18.72 16.26 -7.13
C PRO A 173 -19.53 16.28 -5.83
N ASP A 174 -20.82 16.55 -5.90
CA ASP A 174 -21.78 16.57 -4.79
C ASP A 174 -22.44 15.22 -4.52
N ALA A 175 -22.23 14.22 -5.38
CA ALA A 175 -22.76 12.89 -5.15
C ALA A 175 -22.03 12.19 -3.99
N PRO A 176 -22.77 11.50 -3.10
CA PRO A 176 -22.15 10.76 -2.00
C PRO A 176 -21.30 9.60 -2.52
N ARG A 177 -20.06 9.50 -2.07
CA ARG A 177 -19.17 8.38 -2.40
C ARG A 177 -19.65 7.09 -1.70
N ARG A 178 -19.60 5.98 -2.43
CA ARG A 178 -20.06 4.67 -1.97
C ARG A 178 -19.02 3.56 -2.00
N ALA A 179 -17.90 3.81 -2.66
CA ALA A 179 -16.80 2.85 -2.77
C ALA A 179 -15.45 3.46 -2.36
N ILE A 180 -15.23 4.76 -2.59
CA ILE A 180 -13.96 5.41 -2.28
C ILE A 180 -13.93 5.78 -0.80
N ALA A 181 -13.06 5.10 -0.05
CA ALA A 181 -12.77 5.37 1.37
C ALA A 181 -14.04 5.51 2.24
N THR A 182 -15.04 4.69 1.97
CA THR A 182 -16.27 4.64 2.76
C THR A 182 -16.33 3.32 3.54
N SER A 183 -16.62 3.39 4.82
CA SER A 183 -16.79 2.25 5.72
C SER A 183 -18.27 1.89 5.95
N ALA A 184 -19.18 2.34 5.08
CA ALA A 184 -20.58 1.96 5.18
C ALA A 184 -20.73 0.43 5.11
N ASN A 185 -21.53 -0.16 6.01
CA ASN A 185 -21.70 -1.60 6.12
C ASN A 185 -22.01 -2.27 4.77
N GLY A 186 -21.19 -3.25 4.38
CA GLY A 186 -21.35 -4.02 3.15
C GLY A 186 -20.98 -3.29 1.86
N ALA A 187 -20.51 -2.04 1.93
CA ALA A 187 -20.03 -1.32 0.75
C ALA A 187 -18.63 -1.78 0.34
N PRO A 188 -18.33 -1.76 -0.96
CA PRO A 188 -16.94 -1.86 -1.41
C PRO A 188 -16.11 -0.74 -0.76
N TYR A 189 -14.91 -1.07 -0.29
CA TYR A 189 -14.03 -0.08 0.34
C TYR A 189 -12.71 0.00 -0.41
N PHE A 190 -12.60 0.96 -1.32
CA PHE A 190 -11.38 1.20 -2.07
C PHE A 190 -10.52 2.27 -1.39
N VAL A 191 -9.26 1.95 -1.16
CA VAL A 191 -8.26 2.88 -0.63
C VAL A 191 -7.41 3.39 -1.81
N THR A 192 -7.39 4.69 -2.04
CA THR A 192 -6.88 5.30 -3.28
C THR A 192 -5.42 4.97 -3.59
N HIS A 193 -4.56 4.95 -2.57
CA HIS A 193 -3.13 4.63 -2.73
C HIS A 193 -2.83 3.12 -2.81
N HIS A 194 -3.83 2.25 -2.70
CA HIS A 194 -3.68 0.82 -2.95
C HIS A 194 -3.66 0.47 -4.44
N GLN A 195 -3.84 1.47 -5.31
CA GLN A 195 -3.54 1.38 -6.74
C GLN A 195 -2.45 2.40 -7.09
N PRO A 196 -1.17 2.09 -6.82
CA PRO A 196 -0.10 3.08 -6.94
C PRO A 196 0.16 3.53 -8.38
N PHE A 197 -0.13 2.70 -9.38
CA PHE A 197 0.00 3.07 -10.78
C PHE A 197 -0.96 4.19 -11.20
N ASN A 198 -2.06 4.42 -10.46
CA ASN A 198 -2.99 5.52 -10.71
C ASN A 198 -2.35 6.92 -10.51
N TYR A 199 -1.15 6.98 -9.96
CA TYR A 199 -0.38 8.22 -9.80
C TYR A 199 0.55 8.53 -10.98
N PHE A 200 0.76 7.58 -11.90
CA PHE A 200 1.76 7.70 -12.96
C PHE A 200 1.13 8.07 -14.31
N ARG A 201 1.77 9.01 -15.03
CA ARG A 201 1.29 9.56 -16.30
C ARG A 201 0.97 8.48 -17.33
N ARG A 202 1.74 7.40 -17.36
CA ARG A 202 1.52 6.26 -18.26
C ARG A 202 0.11 5.68 -18.14
N PHE A 203 -0.43 5.67 -16.92
CA PHE A 203 -1.74 5.08 -16.60
C PHE A 203 -2.85 6.12 -16.46
N ALA A 204 -2.73 7.27 -17.14
CA ALA A 204 -3.78 8.28 -17.19
C ALA A 204 -5.09 7.71 -17.78
N PRO A 205 -6.26 8.25 -17.42
CA PRO A 205 -7.54 7.81 -17.96
C PRO A 205 -7.56 7.84 -19.49
N GLY A 206 -8.03 6.74 -20.11
CA GLY A 206 -8.11 6.59 -21.56
C GLY A 206 -6.84 6.03 -22.22
N THR A 207 -5.76 5.79 -21.46
CA THR A 207 -4.59 5.11 -22.03
C THR A 207 -4.83 3.59 -22.15
N PRO A 208 -4.26 2.92 -23.17
CA PRO A 208 -4.29 1.46 -23.27
C PRO A 208 -3.67 0.77 -22.05
N ASP A 209 -2.54 1.29 -21.56
CA ASP A 209 -1.84 0.74 -20.38
C ASP A 209 -2.73 0.70 -19.13
N ARG A 210 -3.55 1.75 -18.90
CA ARG A 210 -4.51 1.74 -17.79
C ARG A 210 -5.50 0.60 -17.92
N ALA A 211 -6.08 0.42 -19.11
CA ALA A 211 -7.07 -0.62 -19.35
C ALA A 211 -6.46 -2.03 -19.29
N GLU A 212 -5.22 -2.19 -19.73
CA GLU A 212 -4.52 -3.47 -19.73
C GLU A 212 -4.05 -3.90 -18.34
N HIS A 213 -3.51 -2.96 -17.54
CA HIS A 213 -2.75 -3.30 -16.36
C HIS A 213 -3.46 -3.01 -15.03
N LEU A 214 -4.45 -2.10 -14.97
CA LEU A 214 -5.16 -1.77 -13.73
C LEU A 214 -6.51 -2.48 -13.71
N LYS A 215 -6.63 -3.51 -12.84
CA LYS A 215 -7.72 -4.48 -12.86
C LYS A 215 -8.44 -4.60 -11.51
N ASP A 216 -9.65 -5.11 -11.55
CA ASP A 216 -10.42 -5.47 -10.34
C ASP A 216 -10.04 -6.86 -9.82
N TYR A 217 -10.28 -7.11 -8.55
CA TYR A 217 -10.14 -8.42 -7.92
C TYR A 217 -10.93 -9.54 -8.65
N ARG A 218 -12.08 -9.21 -9.23
CA ARG A 218 -12.89 -10.17 -9.99
C ARG A 218 -12.16 -10.69 -11.22
N ASP A 219 -11.34 -9.83 -11.86
CA ASP A 219 -10.52 -10.24 -13.01
C ASP A 219 -9.40 -11.19 -12.57
N LEU A 220 -8.82 -10.97 -11.37
CA LEU A 220 -7.85 -11.90 -10.78
C LEU A 220 -8.46 -13.27 -10.57
N VAL A 221 -9.64 -13.32 -9.94
CA VAL A 221 -10.36 -14.57 -9.69
C VAL A 221 -10.67 -15.31 -11.00
N ALA A 222 -11.20 -14.61 -11.99
CA ALA A 222 -11.48 -15.20 -13.31
C ALA A 222 -10.21 -15.71 -14.00
N GLY A 223 -9.09 -14.98 -13.89
CA GLY A 223 -7.79 -15.40 -14.42
C GLY A 223 -7.24 -16.66 -13.73
N ILE A 224 -7.38 -16.77 -12.43
CA ILE A 224 -6.99 -17.97 -11.65
C ILE A 224 -7.83 -19.18 -12.09
N ASP A 225 -9.15 -19.03 -12.16
CA ASP A 225 -10.08 -20.12 -12.48
C ASP A 225 -9.88 -20.65 -13.92
N SER A 226 -9.62 -19.74 -14.85
CA SER A 226 -9.39 -20.09 -16.26
C SER A 226 -7.95 -20.53 -16.56
N GLY A 227 -7.02 -20.36 -15.62
CA GLY A 227 -5.61 -20.60 -15.85
C GLY A 227 -4.93 -19.53 -16.75
N ASN A 228 -5.57 -18.38 -16.93
CA ASN A 228 -5.08 -17.32 -17.82
C ASN A 228 -4.71 -16.05 -17.03
N LEU A 229 -3.59 -16.13 -16.32
CA LEU A 229 -3.01 -14.99 -15.62
C LEU A 229 -1.82 -14.40 -16.38
N PRO A 230 -1.54 -13.09 -16.24
CA PRO A 230 -0.26 -12.54 -16.67
C PRO A 230 0.90 -13.16 -15.87
N HIS A 231 2.12 -13.07 -16.40
CA HIS A 231 3.32 -13.64 -15.77
C HIS A 231 3.60 -13.03 -14.40
N VAL A 232 3.34 -11.73 -14.23
CA VAL A 232 3.53 -11.03 -12.96
C VAL A 232 2.20 -10.41 -12.52
N VAL A 233 1.79 -10.74 -11.31
CA VAL A 233 0.53 -10.34 -10.71
C VAL A 233 0.81 -9.64 -9.40
N PHE A 234 0.30 -8.43 -9.24
CA PHE A 234 0.21 -7.76 -7.93
C PHE A 234 -1.24 -7.73 -7.49
N TYR A 235 -1.48 -7.96 -6.22
CA TYR A 235 -2.82 -7.87 -5.65
C TYR A 235 -2.83 -7.14 -4.32
N LYS A 236 -3.77 -6.20 -4.17
CA LYS A 236 -4.07 -5.53 -2.90
C LYS A 236 -5.56 -5.66 -2.59
N PRO A 237 -5.93 -6.24 -1.42
CA PRO A 237 -7.32 -6.37 -1.01
C PRO A 237 -8.03 -5.02 -0.84
N GLN A 238 -9.37 -5.02 -0.92
CA GLN A 238 -10.16 -3.85 -0.53
C GLN A 238 -9.99 -3.52 0.96
N GLY A 239 -10.33 -2.29 1.36
CA GLY A 239 -10.06 -1.78 2.69
C GLY A 239 -10.61 -2.62 3.84
N THR A 240 -11.79 -3.24 3.67
CA THR A 240 -12.38 -4.12 4.70
C THR A 240 -11.68 -5.48 4.87
N LEU A 241 -10.74 -5.81 3.98
CA LEU A 241 -10.02 -7.09 3.93
C LEU A 241 -8.49 -6.92 3.94
N ASN A 242 -8.00 -5.72 4.25
CA ASN A 242 -6.58 -5.37 4.19
C ASN A 242 -5.87 -5.34 5.55
N GLU A 243 -6.57 -5.75 6.60
CA GLU A 243 -6.06 -5.86 7.98
C GLU A 243 -5.65 -4.51 8.63
N HIS A 244 -6.01 -3.37 8.02
CA HIS A 244 -5.67 -2.06 8.58
C HIS A 244 -6.46 -1.76 9.86
N PRO A 245 -5.80 -1.43 10.98
CA PRO A 245 -6.47 -1.05 12.21
C PRO A 245 -7.49 0.09 12.03
N GLY A 246 -8.60 0.00 12.76
CA GLY A 246 -9.64 1.03 12.78
C GLY A 246 -10.79 0.85 11.78
N TYR A 247 -10.61 0.11 10.67
CA TYR A 247 -11.70 -0.17 9.72
C TYR A 247 -11.69 -1.59 9.14
N ALA A 248 -10.67 -2.38 9.38
CA ALA A 248 -10.59 -3.79 9.05
C ALA A 248 -10.14 -4.60 10.28
N ASP A 249 -10.40 -5.88 10.26
CA ASP A 249 -9.88 -6.81 11.25
C ASP A 249 -8.93 -7.82 10.60
N VAL A 250 -7.97 -8.31 11.40
CA VAL A 250 -6.93 -9.23 10.91
C VAL A 250 -7.54 -10.57 10.46
N TRP A 251 -8.56 -11.05 11.17
CA TRP A 251 -9.16 -12.35 10.88
C TRP A 251 -9.82 -12.38 9.50
N SER A 252 -10.61 -11.37 9.16
CA SER A 252 -11.30 -11.29 7.86
C SER A 252 -10.31 -11.18 6.70
N GLY A 253 -9.22 -10.39 6.88
CA GLY A 253 -8.17 -10.29 5.86
C GLY A 253 -7.40 -11.60 5.66
N ASP A 254 -7.03 -12.23 6.76
CA ASP A 254 -6.30 -13.50 6.77
C ASP A 254 -7.12 -14.64 6.11
N LEU A 255 -8.42 -14.72 6.42
CA LEU A 255 -9.34 -15.66 5.78
C LEU A 255 -9.46 -15.40 4.27
N HIS A 256 -9.59 -14.16 3.87
CA HIS A 256 -9.67 -13.79 2.46
C HIS A 256 -8.41 -14.24 1.69
N LEU A 257 -7.23 -14.04 2.27
CA LEU A 257 -5.99 -14.51 1.67
C LEU A 257 -5.89 -16.05 1.67
N ASP A 258 -6.32 -16.71 2.73
CA ASP A 258 -6.37 -18.18 2.79
C ASP A 258 -7.25 -18.78 1.68
N GLU A 259 -8.43 -18.21 1.46
CA GLU A 259 -9.33 -18.63 0.38
C GLU A 259 -8.70 -18.39 -1.01
N LEU A 260 -8.06 -17.25 -1.22
CA LEU A 260 -7.35 -16.94 -2.46
C LEU A 260 -6.20 -17.90 -2.71
N LEU A 261 -5.38 -18.18 -1.69
CA LEU A 261 -4.27 -19.11 -1.78
C LEU A 261 -4.72 -20.55 -2.09
N LYS A 262 -5.80 -21.01 -1.45
CA LYS A 262 -6.42 -22.31 -1.76
C LYS A 262 -6.93 -22.35 -3.19
N ARG A 263 -7.54 -21.29 -3.68
CA ARG A 263 -8.00 -21.18 -5.07
C ARG A 263 -6.83 -21.28 -6.04
N ILE A 264 -5.73 -20.56 -5.79
CA ILE A 264 -4.50 -20.65 -6.60
C ILE A 264 -3.94 -22.08 -6.58
N GLN A 265 -3.87 -22.73 -5.41
CA GLN A 265 -3.39 -24.11 -5.31
C GLN A 265 -4.24 -25.12 -6.10
N ALA A 266 -5.56 -24.88 -6.17
CA ALA A 266 -6.48 -25.74 -6.90
C ALA A 266 -6.51 -25.46 -8.41
N SER A 267 -5.89 -24.38 -8.87
CA SER A 267 -5.94 -23.91 -10.24
C SER A 267 -4.80 -24.47 -11.11
N PRO A 268 -4.96 -24.46 -12.45
CA PRO A 268 -3.90 -24.88 -13.38
C PRO A 268 -2.60 -24.07 -13.25
N VAL A 269 -2.64 -22.83 -12.77
CA VAL A 269 -1.47 -21.96 -12.65
C VAL A 269 -0.54 -22.37 -11.51
N TRP A 270 -1.02 -23.16 -10.54
CA TRP A 270 -0.26 -23.50 -9.34
C TRP A 270 1.09 -24.14 -9.65
N ALA A 271 1.14 -25.07 -10.60
CA ALA A 271 2.33 -25.85 -10.91
C ALA A 271 3.56 -25.01 -11.31
N SER A 272 3.35 -23.76 -11.74
CA SER A 272 4.40 -22.83 -12.18
C SER A 272 4.40 -21.50 -11.42
N SER A 273 3.67 -21.43 -10.29
CA SER A 273 3.48 -20.16 -9.55
C SER A 273 4.42 -20.03 -8.35
N VAL A 274 4.82 -18.80 -8.07
CA VAL A 274 5.37 -18.37 -6.80
C VAL A 274 4.48 -17.24 -6.27
N VAL A 275 3.96 -17.38 -5.07
CA VAL A 275 3.16 -16.36 -4.38
C VAL A 275 3.95 -15.84 -3.21
N ILE A 276 4.09 -14.52 -3.13
CA ILE A 276 4.70 -13.83 -1.99
C ILE A 276 3.58 -13.09 -1.27
N VAL A 277 3.32 -13.45 -0.02
CA VAL A 277 2.40 -12.73 0.85
C VAL A 277 3.22 -11.89 1.81
N THR A 278 3.01 -10.59 1.79
CA THR A 278 3.71 -9.66 2.69
C THR A 278 2.83 -8.45 2.98
N TYR A 279 3.27 -7.62 3.91
CA TYR A 279 2.59 -6.38 4.29
C TYR A 279 3.31 -5.16 3.70
N ASP A 280 2.58 -4.09 3.47
CA ASP A 280 3.15 -2.81 3.04
C ASP A 280 3.77 -2.04 4.22
N GLU A 281 3.19 -2.19 5.44
CA GLU A 281 3.70 -1.54 6.63
C GLU A 281 3.25 -2.26 7.92
N ASN A 282 3.59 -1.75 9.08
CA ASN A 282 3.45 -2.40 10.39
C ASN A 282 2.10 -2.16 11.10
N GLY A 283 1.13 -1.51 10.46
CA GLY A 283 -0.19 -1.25 11.05
C GLY A 283 -0.17 -0.41 12.34
N GLY A 284 0.90 0.35 12.60
CA GLY A 284 1.09 1.10 13.84
C GLY A 284 1.66 0.29 15.01
N PHE A 285 1.94 -1.00 14.82
CA PHE A 285 2.57 -1.83 15.83
C PHE A 285 4.09 -1.76 15.76
N TRP A 286 4.74 -1.83 16.92
CA TRP A 286 6.18 -1.83 17.02
C TRP A 286 6.75 -3.23 16.76
N ASP A 287 7.78 -3.33 15.92
CA ASP A 287 8.63 -4.52 15.87
C ASP A 287 9.83 -4.35 16.81
N HIS A 288 10.19 -5.42 17.50
CA HIS A 288 11.29 -5.43 18.47
C HIS A 288 12.67 -5.59 17.84
N VAL A 289 12.76 -5.75 16.51
CA VAL A 289 14.00 -5.74 15.75
C VAL A 289 14.20 -4.35 15.16
N ALA A 290 15.38 -3.77 15.38
CA ALA A 290 15.71 -2.48 14.80
C ALA A 290 15.86 -2.62 13.27
N PRO A 291 15.22 -1.75 12.47
CA PRO A 291 15.41 -1.79 11.02
C PRO A 291 16.85 -1.45 10.65
N PRO A 292 17.38 -2.05 9.57
CA PRO A 292 18.66 -1.62 9.02
C PRO A 292 18.55 -0.15 8.56
N LYS A 293 19.67 0.54 8.54
CA LYS A 293 19.71 1.93 8.09
C LYS A 293 20.52 2.01 6.79
N ALA A 294 19.82 2.28 5.69
CA ALA A 294 20.45 2.38 4.36
C ALA A 294 20.54 3.84 3.87
N ASP A 295 19.40 4.54 3.79
CA ASP A 295 19.31 5.90 3.27
C ASP A 295 18.36 6.77 4.11
N ARG A 296 17.97 7.92 3.58
CA ARG A 296 17.03 8.84 4.26
C ARG A 296 15.59 8.32 4.34
N TRP A 297 15.24 7.31 3.56
CA TRP A 297 13.88 6.78 3.45
C TRP A 297 13.66 5.51 4.26
N GLY A 298 14.68 4.67 4.37
CA GLY A 298 14.53 3.36 5.00
C GLY A 298 15.79 2.51 5.01
N PRO A 299 15.60 1.20 5.10
CA PRO A 299 14.34 0.46 5.25
C PRO A 299 13.53 0.83 6.49
N GLY A 300 12.21 0.57 6.42
CA GLY A 300 11.33 0.72 7.57
C GLY A 300 11.37 -0.50 8.51
N THR A 301 10.36 -0.63 9.37
CA THR A 301 10.26 -1.76 10.32
C THR A 301 10.12 -3.09 9.60
N ARG A 302 10.50 -4.16 10.32
CA ARG A 302 10.36 -5.53 9.85
C ARG A 302 8.87 -5.91 9.69
N ILE A 303 8.59 -6.65 8.62
CA ILE A 303 7.27 -7.22 8.30
C ILE A 303 7.47 -8.67 7.89
N PRO A 304 6.49 -9.57 8.06
CA PRO A 304 6.62 -10.94 7.58
C PRO A 304 6.50 -11.01 6.06
N ALA A 305 7.21 -11.98 5.46
CA ALA A 305 6.98 -12.38 4.08
C ALA A 305 6.93 -13.92 4.00
N ILE A 306 5.88 -14.43 3.35
CA ILE A 306 5.66 -15.87 3.18
C ILE A 306 5.79 -16.21 1.71
N ILE A 307 6.69 -17.10 1.36
CA ILE A 307 6.93 -17.55 -0.01
C ILE A 307 6.26 -18.92 -0.20
N ILE A 308 5.19 -18.95 -1.00
CA ILE A 308 4.29 -20.08 -1.19
C ILE A 308 4.40 -20.54 -2.64
N SER A 309 4.89 -21.77 -2.85
CA SER A 309 5.16 -22.30 -4.19
C SER A 309 5.37 -23.80 -4.14
N PRO A 310 5.09 -24.54 -5.23
CA PRO A 310 5.58 -25.93 -5.37
C PRO A 310 7.11 -26.03 -5.25
N PHE A 311 7.83 -24.96 -5.55
CA PHE A 311 9.30 -24.90 -5.55
C PHE A 311 9.89 -24.38 -4.24
N ALA A 312 9.07 -23.81 -3.35
CA ALA A 312 9.54 -23.27 -2.07
C ALA A 312 9.95 -24.40 -1.11
N LYS A 313 10.96 -24.13 -0.29
CA LYS A 313 11.30 -25.01 0.81
C LYS A 313 10.12 -25.12 1.78
N ARG A 314 9.91 -26.31 2.31
CA ARG A 314 8.82 -26.60 3.26
C ARG A 314 9.30 -26.48 4.69
N GLY A 315 8.48 -25.83 5.55
CA GLY A 315 8.78 -25.65 6.97
C GLY A 315 10.14 -24.98 7.20
N TYR A 316 10.47 -23.99 6.37
CA TYR A 316 11.79 -23.34 6.35
C TYR A 316 11.68 -21.87 6.74
N VAL A 317 12.60 -21.41 7.58
CA VAL A 317 12.75 -19.99 7.89
C VAL A 317 13.99 -19.45 7.18
N ASP A 318 13.81 -18.43 6.37
CA ASP A 318 14.88 -17.73 5.67
C ASP A 318 15.26 -16.47 6.45
N HIS A 319 16.50 -16.42 6.93
CA HIS A 319 17.07 -15.31 7.69
C HIS A 319 17.81 -14.29 6.82
N THR A 320 17.77 -14.44 5.49
CA THR A 320 18.40 -13.50 4.57
C THR A 320 17.72 -12.13 4.68
N LEU A 321 18.54 -11.08 4.70
CA LEU A 321 18.04 -9.71 4.73
C LEU A 321 17.42 -9.34 3.38
N TYR A 322 16.14 -9.01 3.40
CA TYR A 322 15.37 -8.48 2.29
C TYR A 322 14.62 -7.22 2.67
N ASP A 323 14.18 -6.49 1.69
CA ASP A 323 13.16 -5.46 1.82
C ASP A 323 12.15 -5.52 0.66
N THR A 324 11.13 -4.66 0.70
CA THR A 324 10.10 -4.59 -0.34
C THR A 324 10.70 -4.44 -1.74
N THR A 325 11.82 -3.73 -1.90
CA THR A 325 12.47 -3.53 -3.20
C THR A 325 13.14 -4.80 -3.73
N SER A 326 13.41 -5.77 -2.85
CA SER A 326 13.93 -7.08 -3.26
C SER A 326 12.95 -7.85 -4.16
N ILE A 327 11.64 -7.55 -4.08
CA ILE A 327 10.61 -8.16 -4.92
C ILE A 327 10.74 -7.72 -6.38
N ILE A 328 11.22 -6.51 -6.62
CA ILE A 328 11.30 -5.90 -7.96
C ILE A 328 12.70 -5.89 -8.56
N LYS A 329 13.68 -6.43 -7.85
CA LYS A 329 15.07 -6.57 -8.30
C LYS A 329 15.23 -7.79 -9.22
#